data_eb6640bb2b3d1434af31a81adffb6608
#
_entry.id   eb6640bb2b3d1434af31a81adffb6608
#
_cell.length_a   1.000
_cell.length_b   1.000
_cell.length_c   1.000
_cell.angle_alpha   90.00
_cell.angle_beta   90.00
_cell.angle_gamma   90.00
#
_symmetry.space_group_name_H-M   'P 1'
#
loop_
_entity.id
_entity.type
_entity.pdbx_description
1 polymer ?
#
loop_
_entity_poly.entity_id
_entity_poly.type
_entity_poly.pdbx_seq_one_letter_code
_entity_poly.pdbx_strand_id
1 'polypeptide(L)'
;SREVTDEKRNRIPKLLTFLAEAGHHTPFEKSSLHFLVDTDIASHIHLLKHRIGVSINAESARYKELKEDKYYIPDDWSGLMSSKTACKDFARMEDSDFPASDSWTTILKSYSELGNNLYHRCVADLEPFLGRKRAKESARFFKNYNSQICADVTFNWRSFYHFQCLRNKLDAQKEIREVAQMMLDLVKGIQGNPFEHTISA
;
A
#
# COMPACT_ATOMS: atom_id res chain seq x y z
N SER A 1 39.94 14.01 -3.47
CA SER A 1 38.52 14.38 -3.59
C SER A 1 38.43 15.69 -4.37
N ARG A 2 37.65 15.72 -5.46
CA ARG A 2 37.35 16.95 -6.18
C ARG A 2 36.31 17.71 -5.35
N GLU A 3 36.74 18.82 -4.73
CA GLU A 3 35.79 19.70 -4.05
C GLU A 3 34.76 20.25 -5.05
N VAL A 4 33.51 20.20 -4.67
CA VAL A 4 32.43 20.80 -5.46
C VAL A 4 32.44 22.29 -5.15
N THR A 5 32.92 23.11 -6.09
CA THR A 5 32.92 24.57 -5.98
C THR A 5 31.50 25.12 -6.00
N ASP A 6 31.27 26.32 -5.45
CA ASP A 6 29.95 26.98 -5.43
C ASP A 6 29.41 27.21 -6.86
N GLU A 7 30.28 27.49 -7.83
CA GLU A 7 29.87 27.58 -9.24
C GLU A 7 29.30 26.25 -9.76
N LYS A 8 29.91 25.13 -9.40
CA LYS A 8 29.39 23.80 -9.77
C LYS A 8 28.06 23.50 -9.07
N ARG A 9 27.95 23.85 -7.79
CA ARG A 9 26.70 23.70 -7.04
C ARG A 9 25.55 24.46 -7.69
N ASN A 10 25.78 25.69 -8.14
CA ASN A 10 24.78 26.52 -8.80
C ASN A 10 24.34 25.98 -10.18
N ARG A 11 25.12 25.10 -10.80
CA ARG A 11 24.78 24.44 -12.07
C ARG A 11 23.99 23.15 -11.88
N ILE A 12 24.01 22.52 -10.70
CA ILE A 12 23.36 21.23 -10.43
C ILE A 12 21.86 21.26 -10.75
N PRO A 13 21.06 22.25 -10.34
CA PRO A 13 19.65 22.31 -10.65
C PRO A 13 19.36 22.20 -12.16
N LYS A 14 19.99 23.05 -12.96
CA LYS A 14 19.83 23.06 -14.41
C LYS A 14 20.28 21.76 -15.07
N LEU A 15 21.36 21.16 -14.56
CA LEU A 15 21.85 19.87 -15.04
C LEU A 15 20.85 18.75 -14.75
N LEU A 16 20.30 18.69 -13.55
CA LEU A 16 19.32 17.66 -13.17
C LEU A 16 18.06 17.78 -14.01
N THR A 17 17.51 18.97 -14.19
CA THR A 17 16.35 19.20 -15.06
C THR A 17 16.65 18.73 -16.49
N PHE A 18 17.77 19.16 -17.07
CA PHE A 18 18.17 18.74 -18.43
C PHE A 18 18.32 17.22 -18.56
N LEU A 19 18.96 16.55 -17.59
CA LEU A 19 19.13 15.10 -17.60
C LEU A 19 17.77 14.35 -17.52
N ALA A 20 16.83 14.87 -16.72
CA ALA A 20 15.49 14.31 -16.60
C ALA A 20 14.71 14.44 -17.91
N GLU A 21 14.65 15.65 -18.49
CA GLU A 21 13.97 15.94 -19.76
C GLU A 21 14.58 15.19 -20.95
N ALA A 22 15.90 15.03 -20.98
CA ALA A 22 16.62 14.31 -22.03
C ALA A 22 16.58 12.77 -21.86
N GLY A 23 15.92 12.24 -20.83
CA GLY A 23 15.82 10.80 -20.58
C GLY A 23 17.12 10.14 -20.12
N HIS A 24 18.09 10.91 -19.61
CA HIS A 24 19.34 10.38 -19.05
C HIS A 24 19.13 9.88 -17.62
N HIS A 25 18.57 8.68 -17.48
CA HIS A 25 18.10 8.16 -16.19
C HIS A 25 19.17 7.61 -15.25
N THR A 26 20.35 7.19 -15.77
CA THR A 26 21.40 6.54 -14.98
C THR A 26 21.85 7.33 -13.73
N PRO A 27 21.99 8.68 -13.76
CA PRO A 27 22.32 9.43 -12.55
C PRO A 27 21.30 9.28 -11.44
N PHE A 28 20.02 9.16 -11.77
CA PHE A 28 18.89 9.06 -10.84
C PHE A 28 18.77 7.65 -10.22
N GLU A 29 19.43 6.64 -10.76
CA GLU A 29 19.49 5.30 -10.18
C GLU A 29 20.46 5.20 -8.99
N LYS A 30 21.26 6.23 -8.72
CA LYS A 30 22.26 6.28 -7.65
C LYS A 30 21.72 6.80 -6.31
N SER A 31 20.42 6.94 -6.19
CA SER A 31 19.71 7.39 -4.98
C SER A 31 18.98 6.25 -4.29
N SER A 32 18.57 6.48 -3.06
CA SER A 32 17.74 5.54 -2.31
C SER A 32 16.69 6.31 -1.50
N LEU A 33 15.43 5.94 -1.68
CA LEU A 33 14.27 6.43 -0.92
C LEU A 33 13.65 5.24 -0.23
N HIS A 34 13.46 5.33 1.10
CA HIS A 34 12.87 4.29 1.92
C HIS A 34 11.56 4.78 2.50
N PHE A 35 10.52 3.97 2.40
CA PHE A 35 9.21 4.26 2.93
C PHE A 35 8.70 3.06 3.74
N LEU A 36 8.11 3.34 4.88
CA LEU A 36 7.26 2.39 5.56
C LEU A 36 5.82 2.65 5.12
N VAL A 37 5.21 1.69 4.46
CA VAL A 37 3.89 1.82 3.84
C VAL A 37 2.92 0.90 4.56
N ASP A 38 1.90 1.47 5.20
CA ASP A 38 0.76 0.75 5.77
C ASP A 38 -0.43 0.95 4.82
N THR A 39 -0.86 -0.13 4.18
CA THR A 39 -1.91 -0.07 3.16
C THR A 39 -2.68 -1.38 3.06
N ASP A 40 -3.83 -1.38 2.38
CA ASP A 40 -4.61 -2.56 2.09
C ASP A 40 -3.90 -3.52 1.12
N ILE A 41 -4.30 -4.81 1.15
CA ILE A 41 -3.69 -5.85 0.32
C ILE A 41 -3.87 -5.55 -1.18
N ALA A 42 -5.01 -4.99 -1.61
CA ALA A 42 -5.24 -4.67 -3.02
C ALA A 42 -4.23 -3.60 -3.51
N SER A 43 -4.02 -2.53 -2.75
CA SER A 43 -3.02 -1.50 -3.03
C SER A 43 -1.59 -2.05 -2.97
N HIS A 44 -1.31 -2.92 -1.99
CA HIS A 44 -0.01 -3.60 -1.91
C HIS A 44 0.30 -4.43 -3.16
N ILE A 45 -0.69 -5.13 -3.74
CA ILE A 45 -0.52 -5.86 -5.01
C ILE A 45 -0.12 -4.90 -6.14
N HIS A 46 -0.62 -3.67 -6.17
CA HIS A 46 -0.19 -2.65 -7.13
C HIS A 46 1.27 -2.25 -6.93
N LEU A 47 1.75 -2.11 -5.67
CA LEU A 47 3.16 -1.87 -5.35
C LEU A 47 4.05 -3.01 -5.88
N LEU A 48 3.66 -4.27 -5.69
CA LEU A 48 4.40 -5.45 -6.13
C LEU A 48 4.60 -5.54 -7.66
N LYS A 49 3.85 -4.78 -8.46
CA LYS A 49 4.05 -4.71 -9.91
C LYS A 49 5.28 -3.88 -10.30
N HIS A 50 5.77 -3.02 -9.42
CA HIS A 50 6.96 -2.22 -9.63
C HIS A 50 8.19 -3.01 -9.17
N ARG A 51 8.96 -3.60 -10.11
CA ARG A 51 10.06 -4.54 -9.81
C ARG A 51 11.45 -4.04 -10.17
N ILE A 52 11.55 -3.04 -11.04
CA ILE A 52 12.84 -2.51 -11.51
C ILE A 52 13.27 -1.36 -10.60
N GLY A 53 14.40 -1.54 -9.90
CA GLY A 53 14.92 -0.54 -8.96
C GLY A 53 14.03 -0.33 -7.72
N VAL A 54 13.23 -1.33 -7.38
CA VAL A 54 12.33 -1.35 -6.22
C VAL A 54 12.61 -2.61 -5.39
N SER A 55 12.69 -2.47 -4.08
CA SER A 55 12.75 -3.57 -3.13
C SER A 55 11.58 -3.44 -2.15
N ILE A 56 10.86 -4.53 -1.92
CA ILE A 56 9.69 -4.56 -1.04
C ILE A 56 9.83 -5.72 -0.07
N ASN A 57 9.74 -5.42 1.21
CA ASN A 57 9.71 -6.38 2.30
C ASN A 57 8.45 -6.15 3.13
N ALA A 58 7.44 -6.99 2.93
CA ALA A 58 6.17 -6.89 3.63
C ALA A 58 6.11 -7.82 4.85
N GLU A 59 5.27 -7.47 5.82
CA GLU A 59 4.95 -8.36 6.93
C GLU A 59 4.44 -9.70 6.42
N SER A 60 5.01 -10.78 6.94
CA SER A 60 4.63 -12.13 6.54
C SER A 60 3.75 -12.79 7.59
N ALA A 61 2.51 -13.10 7.22
CA ALA A 61 1.59 -13.89 8.06
C ALA A 61 2.09 -15.31 8.37
N ARG A 62 3.18 -15.77 7.77
CA ARG A 62 3.85 -17.03 8.13
C ARG A 62 4.61 -16.94 9.45
N TYR A 63 5.20 -15.77 9.72
CA TYR A 63 6.06 -15.55 10.89
C TYR A 63 5.34 -14.74 11.96
N LYS A 64 4.62 -13.69 11.56
CA LYS A 64 3.86 -12.83 12.47
C LYS A 64 2.38 -13.22 12.41
N GLU A 65 1.74 -13.35 13.55
CA GLU A 65 0.29 -13.40 13.65
C GLU A 65 -0.28 -12.00 13.43
N LEU A 66 -1.28 -11.88 12.56
CA LEU A 66 -1.92 -10.60 12.23
C LEU A 66 -2.94 -10.26 13.32
N LYS A 67 -2.46 -9.79 14.48
CA LYS A 67 -3.26 -9.53 15.68
C LYS A 67 -4.00 -8.19 15.66
N GLU A 68 -3.54 -7.23 14.84
CA GLU A 68 -4.06 -5.87 14.87
C GLU A 68 -5.42 -5.75 14.20
N ASP A 69 -5.81 -6.74 13.39
CA ASP A 69 -7.11 -6.85 12.70
C ASP A 69 -7.52 -5.59 11.91
N LYS A 70 -6.52 -4.79 11.49
CA LYS A 70 -6.73 -3.59 10.71
C LYS A 70 -7.30 -3.90 9.34
N TYR A 71 -8.27 -3.11 8.92
CA TYR A 71 -8.85 -3.16 7.58
C TYR A 71 -9.25 -1.76 7.11
N TYR A 72 -9.25 -1.57 5.80
CA TYR A 72 -9.63 -0.34 5.14
C TYR A 72 -11.10 -0.38 4.73
N ILE A 73 -11.80 0.72 4.93
CA ILE A 73 -13.16 0.95 4.43
C ILE A 73 -13.11 2.17 3.53
N PRO A 74 -13.51 2.08 2.25
CA PRO A 74 -13.55 3.23 1.35
C PRO A 74 -14.48 4.32 1.88
N ASP A 75 -13.98 5.56 1.99
CA ASP A 75 -14.75 6.70 2.50
C ASP A 75 -15.82 7.17 1.52
N ASP A 76 -15.61 6.95 0.21
CA ASP A 76 -16.55 7.25 -0.86
C ASP A 76 -17.74 6.27 -0.93
N TRP A 77 -17.74 5.22 -0.10
CA TRP A 77 -18.89 4.33 0.09
C TRP A 77 -19.91 4.88 1.10
N SER A 78 -19.60 6.02 1.75
CA SER A 78 -20.51 6.62 2.72
C SER A 78 -21.86 6.94 2.10
N GLY A 79 -22.94 6.42 2.71
CA GLY A 79 -24.31 6.60 2.25
C GLY A 79 -24.72 5.75 1.04
N LEU A 80 -23.86 4.91 0.49
CA LEU A 80 -24.22 3.98 -0.57
C LEU A 80 -24.95 2.77 0.02
N MET A 81 -26.19 2.57 -0.45
CA MET A 81 -27.07 1.49 0.04
C MET A 81 -26.92 0.24 -0.81
N SER A 82 -26.93 -0.91 -0.16
CA SER A 82 -26.96 -2.21 -0.84
C SER A 82 -28.35 -2.54 -1.38
N SER A 83 -28.43 -3.51 -2.32
CA SER A 83 -29.70 -4.10 -2.67
C SER A 83 -30.24 -4.95 -1.51
N LYS A 84 -31.57 -5.04 -1.38
CA LYS A 84 -32.23 -5.93 -0.40
C LYS A 84 -31.80 -7.39 -0.51
N THR A 85 -31.41 -7.84 -1.71
CA THR A 85 -30.92 -9.19 -1.97
C THR A 85 -29.55 -9.41 -1.34
N ALA A 86 -28.60 -8.48 -1.54
CA ALA A 86 -27.27 -8.59 -0.96
C ALA A 86 -27.31 -8.61 0.58
N CYS A 87 -28.17 -7.80 1.19
CA CYS A 87 -28.36 -7.77 2.63
C CYS A 87 -28.88 -9.12 3.17
N LYS A 88 -29.84 -9.75 2.45
CA LYS A 88 -30.39 -11.08 2.82
C LYS A 88 -29.36 -12.20 2.68
N ASP A 89 -28.54 -12.16 1.65
CA ASP A 89 -27.49 -13.17 1.44
C ASP A 89 -26.44 -13.09 2.55
N PHE A 90 -26.10 -11.88 2.98
CA PHE A 90 -25.17 -11.69 4.08
C PHE A 90 -25.77 -12.09 5.44
N ALA A 91 -27.01 -11.72 5.71
CA ALA A 91 -27.72 -12.12 6.95
C ALA A 91 -27.89 -13.64 7.11
N ARG A 92 -27.87 -14.42 6.01
CA ARG A 92 -27.86 -15.89 6.04
C ARG A 92 -26.51 -16.48 6.49
N MET A 93 -25.42 -15.73 6.35
CA MET A 93 -24.08 -16.17 6.76
C MET A 93 -23.84 -15.95 8.25
N GLU A 94 -24.56 -15.05 8.88
CA GLU A 94 -24.52 -14.79 10.32
C GLU A 94 -25.89 -15.02 10.94
N ASP A 95 -25.96 -15.92 11.90
CA ASP A 95 -27.18 -16.25 12.65
C ASP A 95 -27.73 -14.99 13.34
N SER A 96 -28.75 -14.34 12.78
CA SER A 96 -29.75 -13.41 13.33
C SER A 96 -29.33 -12.03 13.91
N ASP A 97 -28.08 -11.76 14.26
CA ASP A 97 -27.70 -10.50 14.93
C ASP A 97 -27.12 -9.42 14.02
N PHE A 98 -27.28 -9.57 12.69
CA PHE A 98 -26.77 -8.57 11.76
C PHE A 98 -27.59 -7.27 11.86
N PRO A 99 -26.96 -6.11 12.02
CA PRO A 99 -27.71 -4.86 12.01
C PRO A 99 -28.42 -4.74 10.67
N ALA A 100 -29.69 -4.39 10.69
CA ALA A 100 -30.54 -4.18 9.51
C ALA A 100 -30.08 -2.97 8.66
N SER A 101 -28.78 -2.74 8.60
CA SER A 101 -28.17 -1.66 7.82
C SER A 101 -27.91 -2.15 6.41
N ASP A 102 -28.56 -1.52 5.46
CA ASP A 102 -28.39 -1.78 4.04
C ASP A 102 -27.17 -1.04 3.43
N SER A 103 -26.30 -0.44 4.24
CA SER A 103 -25.11 0.28 3.78
C SER A 103 -23.97 -0.66 3.41
N TRP A 104 -23.38 -0.47 2.22
CA TRP A 104 -22.19 -1.23 1.80
C TRP A 104 -21.01 -1.07 2.75
N THR A 105 -20.85 0.10 3.36
CA THR A 105 -19.84 0.35 4.40
C THR A 105 -20.03 -0.60 5.59
N THR A 106 -21.27 -0.76 6.08
CA THR A 106 -21.58 -1.65 7.20
C THR A 106 -21.34 -3.10 6.83
N ILE A 107 -21.78 -3.52 5.65
CA ILE A 107 -21.60 -4.90 5.15
C ILE A 107 -20.11 -5.22 5.04
N LEU A 108 -19.28 -4.34 4.44
CA LEU A 108 -17.84 -4.56 4.32
C LEU A 108 -17.16 -4.62 5.70
N LYS A 109 -17.55 -3.74 6.63
CA LYS A 109 -17.05 -3.76 8.00
C LYS A 109 -17.28 -5.11 8.67
N SER A 110 -18.52 -5.55 8.70
CA SER A 110 -18.90 -6.83 9.33
C SER A 110 -18.26 -8.03 8.66
N TYR A 111 -18.16 -8.01 7.33
CA TYR A 111 -17.43 -9.05 6.58
C TYR A 111 -15.94 -9.10 6.95
N SER A 112 -15.32 -7.94 7.16
CA SER A 112 -13.91 -7.85 7.59
C SER A 112 -13.73 -8.36 9.02
N GLU A 113 -14.62 -8.01 9.93
CA GLU A 113 -14.64 -8.50 11.32
C GLU A 113 -14.86 -10.00 11.40
N LEU A 114 -15.79 -10.53 10.60
CA LEU A 114 -16.01 -11.98 10.49
C LEU A 114 -14.75 -12.68 9.97
N GLY A 115 -14.12 -12.17 8.92
CA GLY A 115 -12.89 -12.71 8.38
C GLY A 115 -11.76 -12.74 9.42
N ASN A 116 -11.61 -11.68 10.22
CA ASN A 116 -10.64 -11.60 11.32
C ASN A 116 -10.94 -12.66 12.40
N ASN A 117 -12.19 -12.79 12.82
CA ASN A 117 -12.61 -13.80 13.81
C ASN A 117 -12.34 -15.23 13.31
N LEU A 118 -12.69 -15.52 12.05
CA LEU A 118 -12.42 -16.82 11.43
C LEU A 118 -10.92 -17.10 11.32
N TYR A 119 -10.09 -16.09 11.00
CA TYR A 119 -8.64 -16.22 11.00
C TYR A 119 -8.12 -16.70 12.36
N HIS A 120 -8.50 -16.04 13.45
CA HIS A 120 -8.02 -16.39 14.79
C HIS A 120 -8.51 -17.77 15.25
N ARG A 121 -9.79 -18.08 15.04
CA ARG A 121 -10.35 -19.41 15.35
C ARG A 121 -9.65 -20.50 14.54
N CYS A 122 -9.48 -20.30 13.24
CA CYS A 122 -8.79 -21.25 12.36
C CYS A 122 -7.33 -21.50 12.80
N VAL A 123 -6.60 -20.45 13.20
CA VAL A 123 -5.24 -20.61 13.75
C VAL A 123 -5.28 -21.51 14.99
N ALA A 124 -6.17 -21.23 15.96
CA ALA A 124 -6.30 -21.99 17.18
C ALA A 124 -6.66 -23.47 16.93
N ASP A 125 -7.63 -23.71 16.06
CA ASP A 125 -8.14 -25.06 15.78
C ASP A 125 -7.13 -25.91 14.99
N LEU A 126 -6.36 -25.30 14.09
CA LEU A 126 -5.38 -26.01 13.27
C LEU A 126 -4.00 -26.18 13.93
N GLU A 127 -3.64 -25.34 14.90
CA GLU A 127 -2.33 -25.36 15.55
C GLU A 127 -1.98 -26.73 16.15
N PRO A 128 -2.87 -27.45 16.88
CA PRO A 128 -2.59 -28.76 17.44
C PRO A 128 -2.25 -29.84 16.40
N PHE A 129 -2.78 -29.72 15.17
CA PHE A 129 -2.62 -30.72 14.12
C PHE A 129 -1.52 -30.39 13.12
N LEU A 130 -1.37 -29.12 12.77
CA LEU A 130 -0.47 -28.66 11.69
C LEU A 130 0.77 -27.92 12.22
N GLY A 131 0.81 -27.60 13.51
CA GLY A 131 1.78 -26.70 14.11
C GLY A 131 1.51 -25.23 13.78
N ARG A 132 1.96 -24.33 14.67
CA ARG A 132 1.64 -22.90 14.66
C ARG A 132 1.97 -22.19 13.32
N LYS A 133 3.08 -22.54 12.69
CA LYS A 133 3.50 -21.93 11.42
C LYS A 133 2.50 -22.22 10.30
N ARG A 134 2.18 -23.51 10.11
CA ARG A 134 1.27 -23.95 9.04
C ARG A 134 -0.18 -23.50 9.29
N ALA A 135 -0.62 -23.49 10.55
CA ALA A 135 -1.92 -22.96 10.94
C ALA A 135 -2.08 -21.50 10.50
N LYS A 136 -1.11 -20.63 10.80
CA LYS A 136 -1.11 -19.22 10.34
C LYS A 136 -1.09 -19.10 8.82
N GLU A 137 -0.25 -19.90 8.13
CA GLU A 137 -0.19 -19.91 6.66
C GLU A 137 -1.56 -20.25 6.04
N SER A 138 -2.29 -21.18 6.62
CA SER A 138 -3.60 -21.60 6.11
C SER A 138 -4.70 -20.60 6.48
N ALA A 139 -4.75 -20.16 7.73
CA ALA A 139 -5.80 -19.29 8.23
C ALA A 139 -5.85 -17.92 7.52
N ARG A 140 -4.71 -17.43 6.99
CA ARG A 140 -4.68 -16.16 6.25
C ARG A 140 -5.61 -16.08 5.04
N PHE A 141 -6.14 -17.21 4.56
CA PHE A 141 -7.15 -17.22 3.49
C PHE A 141 -8.48 -16.57 3.91
N PHE A 142 -8.73 -16.41 5.22
CA PHE A 142 -9.87 -15.66 5.73
C PHE A 142 -9.65 -14.14 5.76
N LYS A 143 -8.41 -13.66 5.55
CA LYS A 143 -8.15 -12.20 5.44
C LYS A 143 -8.59 -11.68 4.07
N ASN A 144 -9.31 -10.57 4.10
CA ASN A 144 -9.89 -9.94 2.91
C ASN A 144 -8.88 -9.02 2.21
N TYR A 145 -9.17 -8.60 0.99
CA TYR A 145 -8.35 -7.67 0.23
C TYR A 145 -8.19 -6.29 0.89
N ASN A 146 -9.14 -5.87 1.71
CA ASN A 146 -9.09 -4.63 2.49
C ASN A 146 -8.32 -4.79 3.82
N SER A 147 -7.83 -5.98 4.18
CA SER A 147 -6.95 -6.14 5.33
C SER A 147 -5.67 -5.34 5.12
N GLN A 148 -5.23 -4.59 6.14
CA GLN A 148 -4.03 -3.77 6.07
C GLN A 148 -2.79 -4.56 6.42
N ILE A 149 -1.73 -4.28 5.69
CA ILE A 149 -0.38 -4.81 5.91
C ILE A 149 0.64 -3.69 5.84
N CYS A 150 1.73 -3.87 6.58
CA CYS A 150 2.85 -2.95 6.57
C CYS A 150 3.98 -3.52 5.69
N ALA A 151 4.58 -2.66 4.87
CA ALA A 151 5.70 -3.01 4.02
C ALA A 151 6.80 -1.93 4.06
N ASP A 152 8.04 -2.37 4.14
CA ASP A 152 9.21 -1.54 3.85
C ASP A 152 9.44 -1.54 2.32
N VAL A 153 9.44 -0.37 1.72
CA VAL A 153 9.55 -0.17 0.28
C VAL A 153 10.70 0.76 -0.03
N THR A 154 11.66 0.28 -0.82
CA THR A 154 12.81 1.08 -1.26
C THR A 154 12.72 1.32 -2.76
N PHE A 155 12.94 2.57 -3.15
CA PHE A 155 13.06 3.01 -4.54
C PHE A 155 14.40 3.70 -4.78
N ASN A 156 14.95 3.59 -6.00
CA ASN A 156 15.79 4.67 -6.50
C ASN A 156 14.90 5.78 -7.10
N TRP A 157 15.48 6.98 -7.37
CA TRP A 157 14.69 8.11 -7.86
C TRP A 157 14.01 7.83 -9.20
N ARG A 158 14.69 7.19 -10.15
CA ARG A 158 14.12 6.82 -11.46
C ARG A 158 12.87 5.95 -11.28
N SER A 159 12.95 4.94 -10.43
CA SER A 159 11.85 4.02 -10.18
C SER A 159 10.71 4.67 -9.42
N PHE A 160 11.03 5.57 -8.47
CA PHE A 160 10.04 6.37 -7.77
C PHE A 160 9.29 7.30 -8.73
N TYR A 161 10.01 8.00 -9.60
CA TYR A 161 9.39 8.84 -10.63
C TYR A 161 8.45 8.02 -11.53
N HIS A 162 8.89 6.87 -12.03
CA HIS A 162 8.06 5.98 -12.81
C HIS A 162 6.82 5.49 -12.05
N PHE A 163 6.96 5.17 -10.76
CA PHE A 163 5.84 4.82 -9.89
C PHE A 163 4.83 5.96 -9.80
N GLN A 164 5.30 7.20 -9.59
CA GLN A 164 4.45 8.40 -9.56
C GLN A 164 3.69 8.59 -10.89
N CYS A 165 4.36 8.46 -12.03
CA CYS A 165 3.72 8.57 -13.34
C CYS A 165 2.59 7.55 -13.57
N LEU A 166 2.68 6.37 -12.96
CA LEU A 166 1.68 5.31 -13.14
C LEU A 166 0.60 5.31 -12.05
N ARG A 167 0.93 5.71 -10.83
CA ARG A 167 0.03 5.56 -9.67
C ARG A 167 -0.53 6.87 -9.13
N ASN A 168 0.09 7.99 -9.44
CA ASN A 168 -0.38 9.32 -9.02
C ASN A 168 -1.13 10.07 -10.15
N LYS A 169 -1.90 9.35 -10.94
CA LYS A 169 -2.74 9.91 -12.02
C LYS A 169 -4.21 9.58 -11.78
N LEU A 170 -5.10 10.36 -12.39
CA LEU A 170 -6.54 10.32 -12.11
C LEU A 170 -7.21 8.98 -12.42
N ASP A 171 -6.72 8.24 -13.41
CA ASP A 171 -7.23 6.91 -13.80
C ASP A 171 -6.66 5.75 -12.98
N ALA A 172 -5.72 6.03 -12.04
CA ALA A 172 -5.27 5.04 -11.09
C ALA A 172 -6.34 4.80 -10.01
N GLN A 173 -6.37 3.58 -9.45
CA GLN A 173 -7.23 3.27 -8.31
C GLN A 173 -6.98 4.26 -7.16
N LYS A 174 -8.05 4.72 -6.49
CA LYS A 174 -7.99 5.79 -5.50
C LYS A 174 -6.97 5.52 -4.40
N GLU A 175 -7.01 4.34 -3.79
CA GLU A 175 -6.19 3.99 -2.63
C GLU A 175 -4.68 4.01 -2.95
N ILE A 176 -4.26 3.40 -4.07
CA ILE A 176 -2.84 3.44 -4.46
C ILE A 176 -2.40 4.84 -4.91
N ARG A 177 -3.32 5.65 -5.44
CA ARG A 177 -3.05 7.05 -5.78
C ARG A 177 -2.80 7.87 -4.52
N GLU A 178 -3.59 7.67 -3.46
CA GLU A 178 -3.39 8.31 -2.16
C GLU A 178 -2.04 7.94 -1.55
N VAL A 179 -1.67 6.66 -1.59
CA VAL A 179 -0.32 6.20 -1.17
C VAL A 179 0.76 6.91 -1.98
N ALA A 180 0.63 6.97 -3.31
CA ALA A 180 1.61 7.62 -4.17
C ALA A 180 1.72 9.12 -3.86
N GLN A 181 0.61 9.80 -3.62
CA GLN A 181 0.58 11.22 -3.25
C GLN A 181 1.25 11.46 -1.89
N MET A 182 0.91 10.68 -0.86
CA MET A 182 1.57 10.79 0.45
C MET A 182 3.08 10.59 0.36
N MET A 183 3.54 9.60 -0.42
CA MET A 183 4.97 9.37 -0.64
C MET A 183 5.63 10.57 -1.33
N LEU A 184 4.97 11.18 -2.31
CA LEU A 184 5.46 12.37 -3.00
C LEU A 184 5.56 13.57 -2.05
N ASP A 185 4.57 13.77 -1.20
CA ASP A 185 4.54 14.87 -0.23
C ASP A 185 5.66 14.73 0.81
N LEU A 186 5.95 13.51 1.27
CA LEU A 186 7.09 13.22 2.12
C LEU A 186 8.42 13.60 1.44
N VAL A 187 8.59 13.24 0.16
CA VAL A 187 9.79 13.57 -0.61
C VAL A 187 9.92 15.08 -0.81
N LYS A 188 8.83 15.78 -1.11
CA LYS A 188 8.83 17.26 -1.22
C LYS A 188 9.19 17.95 0.09
N GLY A 189 8.85 17.34 1.23
CA GLY A 189 9.18 17.86 2.56
C GLY A 189 10.63 17.67 2.99
N ILE A 190 11.47 16.96 2.25
CA ILE A 190 12.88 16.73 2.60
C ILE A 190 13.66 18.04 2.43
N GLN A 191 14.24 18.55 3.52
CA GLN A 191 15.07 19.74 3.48
C GLN A 191 16.32 19.49 2.62
N GLY A 192 16.60 20.40 1.67
CA GLY A 192 17.73 20.26 0.73
C GLY A 192 17.54 19.08 -0.24
N ASN A 193 16.30 18.78 -0.58
CA ASN A 193 15.93 17.70 -1.50
C ASN A 193 16.69 17.81 -2.83
N PRO A 194 17.58 16.86 -3.17
CA PRO A 194 18.37 16.92 -4.40
C PRO A 194 17.50 16.71 -5.65
N PHE A 195 16.25 16.21 -5.48
CA PHE A 195 15.32 15.91 -6.56
C PHE A 195 14.29 17.03 -6.79
N GLU A 196 14.31 18.10 -6.00
CA GLU A 196 13.37 19.22 -6.12
C GLU A 196 13.20 19.70 -7.57
N HIS A 197 14.32 19.79 -8.29
CA HIS A 197 14.36 20.27 -9.68
C HIS A 197 13.88 19.25 -10.73
N THR A 198 13.57 18.02 -10.31
CA THR A 198 13.08 16.94 -11.19
C THR A 198 11.66 16.50 -10.86
N ILE A 199 11.08 17.02 -9.79
CA ILE A 199 9.69 16.73 -9.41
C ILE A 199 8.70 17.36 -10.39
N SER A 200 9.08 18.45 -11.02
CA SER A 200 8.25 19.25 -11.95
C SER A 200 8.57 18.98 -13.43
N ALA A 201 9.57 18.16 -13.72
CA ALA A 201 9.95 17.76 -15.07
C ALA A 201 9.21 16.46 -15.42
#